data_166562bda764b7fc4d05f1498d285d24
#
_entry.id   166562bda764b7fc4d05f1498d285d24
#
_cell.length_a   1.000
_cell.length_b   1.000
_cell.length_c   1.000
_cell.angle_alpha   90.00
_cell.angle_beta   90.00
_cell.angle_gamma   90.00
#
_symmetry.space_group_name_H-M   'P 1'
#
loop_
_entity.id
_entity.type
_entity.pdbx_description
1 polymer ?
#
loop_
_entity_poly.entity_id
_entity_poly.type
_entity_poly.pdbx_seq_one_letter_code
_entity_poly.pdbx_strand_id
1 'polypeptide(L)'
;MGLSANCQAFDGKVKQVNDSTKNPADTSVPRVIARLILGAAIIFAGVSHLTFARNAFYAQVPPWLPLNATFVVVASGVVELVLGAAVLLVRRRRVQVGWILAAFFVLVFPGNISQFVTHSSAFGLDSDVSRGVRLLFQPLLVIWALWCTGAWWAFRRRVA
;
A
#
# COMPACT_ATOMS: atom_id res chain seq x y z
N MET A 1 -19.55 10.90 54.37
CA MET A 1 -19.05 9.72 53.67
C MET A 1 -19.49 9.61 52.18
N GLY A 2 -20.06 10.63 51.55
CA GLY A 2 -20.60 10.58 50.18
C GLY A 2 -19.73 11.20 49.06
N LEU A 3 -18.76 12.06 49.40
CA LEU A 3 -17.99 12.78 48.39
C LEU A 3 -16.88 11.93 47.70
N SER A 4 -16.35 10.95 48.40
CA SER A 4 -15.24 10.14 47.86
C SER A 4 -15.72 9.15 46.78
N ALA A 5 -16.92 8.55 46.96
CA ALA A 5 -17.49 7.64 45.96
C ALA A 5 -17.86 8.29 44.63
N ASN A 6 -18.31 9.56 44.68
CA ASN A 6 -18.68 10.30 43.48
C ASN A 6 -17.45 10.73 42.65
N CYS A 7 -16.33 11.04 43.31
CA CYS A 7 -15.08 11.39 42.62
C CYS A 7 -14.47 10.19 41.88
N GLN A 8 -14.51 8.99 42.49
CA GLN A 8 -14.02 7.76 41.82
C GLN A 8 -14.89 7.33 40.64
N ALA A 9 -16.22 7.50 40.75
CA ALA A 9 -17.14 7.21 39.65
C ALA A 9 -16.97 8.17 38.48
N PHE A 10 -16.65 9.43 38.75
CA PHE A 10 -16.37 10.44 37.71
C PHE A 10 -15.04 10.19 37.00
N ASP A 11 -13.97 9.83 37.75
CA ASP A 11 -12.65 9.49 37.20
C ASP A 11 -12.72 8.19 36.37
N GLY A 12 -13.44 7.20 36.80
CA GLY A 12 -13.72 5.98 36.03
C GLY A 12 -14.45 6.22 34.72
N LYS A 13 -15.45 7.13 34.71
CA LYS A 13 -16.18 7.53 33.49
C LYS A 13 -15.29 8.33 32.54
N VAL A 14 -14.45 9.23 33.05
CA VAL A 14 -13.51 10.03 32.23
C VAL A 14 -12.46 9.13 31.61
N LYS A 15 -11.91 8.15 32.35
CA LYS A 15 -10.99 7.15 31.81
C LYS A 15 -11.64 6.28 30.74
N GLN A 16 -12.88 5.84 30.94
CA GLN A 16 -13.62 5.01 29.99
C GLN A 16 -13.95 5.78 28.70
N VAL A 17 -14.30 7.08 28.81
CA VAL A 17 -14.55 7.94 27.65
C VAL A 17 -13.24 8.19 26.88
N ASN A 18 -12.11 8.36 27.58
CA ASN A 18 -10.81 8.60 26.95
C ASN A 18 -10.25 7.33 26.25
N ASP A 19 -10.55 6.14 26.77
CA ASP A 19 -10.16 4.86 26.15
C ASP A 19 -11.06 4.51 24.97
N SER A 20 -12.35 4.92 25.03
CA SER A 20 -13.33 4.73 23.93
C SER A 20 -13.05 5.63 22.72
N THR A 21 -12.30 6.72 22.90
CA THR A 21 -11.93 7.64 21.81
C THR A 21 -10.63 7.25 21.11
N LYS A 22 -9.89 6.28 21.60
CA LYS A 22 -8.78 5.65 20.85
C LYS A 22 -9.35 4.87 19.68
N ASN A 23 -9.50 5.56 18.58
CA ASN A 23 -9.85 5.00 17.30
C ASN A 23 -8.84 3.88 16.97
N PRO A 24 -9.25 2.60 16.78
CA PRO A 24 -8.32 1.54 16.37
C PRO A 24 -7.66 1.81 15.01
N ALA A 25 -8.13 2.84 14.29
CA ALA A 25 -7.42 3.43 13.17
C ALA A 25 -6.28 4.36 13.63
N ASP A 26 -6.19 4.70 14.95
CA ASP A 26 -5.13 5.52 15.46
C ASP A 26 -3.82 4.74 15.43
N THR A 27 -2.91 5.38 14.84
CA THR A 27 -1.57 5.11 14.41
C THR A 27 -0.75 4.35 15.48
N SER A 28 -0.89 3.03 15.53
CA SER A 28 0.08 2.24 16.28
C SER A 28 1.46 2.38 15.62
N VAL A 29 2.51 2.46 16.43
CA VAL A 29 3.90 2.60 15.95
C VAL A 29 4.22 1.61 14.80
N PRO A 30 3.86 0.30 14.87
CA PRO A 30 4.15 -0.63 13.78
C PRO A 30 3.47 -0.24 12.45
N ARG A 31 2.28 0.35 12.48
CA ARG A 31 1.63 0.83 11.25
C ARG A 31 2.32 2.05 10.65
N VAL A 32 2.83 2.94 11.49
CA VAL A 32 3.62 4.09 11.01
C VAL A 32 4.88 3.60 10.32
N ILE A 33 5.63 2.71 10.96
CA ILE A 33 6.85 2.14 10.40
C ILE A 33 6.54 1.40 9.09
N ALA A 34 5.54 0.53 9.09
CA ALA A 34 5.13 -0.21 7.89
C ALA A 34 4.73 0.72 6.73
N ARG A 35 4.06 1.84 7.03
CA ARG A 35 3.69 2.87 6.05
C ARG A 35 4.91 3.60 5.50
N LEU A 36 5.87 3.95 6.36
CA LEU A 36 7.10 4.60 5.93
C LEU A 36 7.92 3.69 5.03
N ILE A 37 8.07 2.42 5.39
CA ILE A 37 8.78 1.42 4.57
C ILE A 37 8.06 1.24 3.22
N LEU A 38 6.74 1.09 3.22
CA LEU A 38 5.97 0.93 1.99
C LEU A 38 6.11 2.15 1.08
N GLY A 39 5.95 3.37 1.62
CA GLY A 39 6.08 4.60 0.85
C GLY A 39 7.48 4.77 0.25
N ALA A 40 8.52 4.49 1.03
CA ALA A 40 9.91 4.53 0.56
C ALA A 40 10.17 3.48 -0.54
N ALA A 41 9.65 2.27 -0.37
CA ALA A 41 9.78 1.19 -1.36
C ALA A 41 9.10 1.55 -2.69
N ILE A 42 7.90 2.16 -2.63
CA ILE A 42 7.17 2.60 -3.84
C ILE A 42 7.91 3.75 -4.54
N ILE A 43 8.45 4.72 -3.79
CA ILE A 43 9.27 5.79 -4.38
C ILE A 43 10.50 5.19 -5.06
N PHE A 44 11.18 4.26 -4.40
CA PHE A 44 12.33 3.58 -4.99
C PHE A 44 11.96 2.84 -6.29
N ALA A 45 10.83 2.14 -6.31
CA ALA A 45 10.30 1.50 -7.51
C ALA A 45 10.04 2.53 -8.61
N GLY A 46 9.34 3.63 -8.32
CA GLY A 46 9.07 4.70 -9.26
C GLY A 46 10.34 5.34 -9.84
N VAL A 47 11.35 5.59 -9.01
CA VAL A 47 12.66 6.07 -9.48
C VAL A 47 13.30 5.03 -10.41
N SER A 48 13.27 3.75 -10.06
CA SER A 48 13.86 2.70 -10.89
C SER A 48 13.18 2.55 -12.25
N HIS A 49 11.86 2.76 -12.33
CA HIS A 49 11.11 2.83 -13.60
C HIS A 49 11.58 3.96 -14.51
N LEU A 50 11.96 5.10 -13.92
CA LEU A 50 12.35 6.29 -14.68
C LEU A 50 13.84 6.31 -15.05
N THR A 51 14.66 5.49 -14.36
CA THR A 51 16.12 5.57 -14.48
C THR A 51 16.74 4.23 -14.89
N PHE A 52 17.43 3.56 -13.97
CA PHE A 52 18.35 2.46 -14.23
C PHE A 52 17.67 1.13 -14.61
N ALA A 53 16.43 0.87 -14.19
CA ALA A 53 15.74 -0.39 -14.43
C ALA A 53 14.67 -0.33 -15.53
N ARG A 54 14.54 0.80 -16.24
CA ARG A 54 13.50 1.02 -17.25
C ARG A 54 13.36 -0.14 -18.24
N ASN A 55 14.49 -0.63 -18.76
CA ASN A 55 14.50 -1.72 -19.74
C ASN A 55 13.93 -3.04 -19.16
N ALA A 56 14.19 -3.30 -17.89
CA ALA A 56 13.68 -4.49 -17.22
C ALA A 56 12.14 -4.42 -17.03
N PHE A 57 11.57 -3.21 -16.89
CA PHE A 57 10.13 -3.04 -16.75
C PHE A 57 9.36 -3.21 -18.06
N TYR A 58 10.00 -3.11 -19.24
CA TYR A 58 9.33 -3.42 -20.51
C TYR A 58 8.83 -4.87 -20.57
N ALA A 59 9.49 -5.81 -19.90
CA ALA A 59 9.07 -7.19 -19.81
C ALA A 59 7.71 -7.39 -19.09
N GLN A 60 7.25 -6.38 -18.34
CA GLN A 60 5.96 -6.40 -17.64
C GLN A 60 4.83 -5.77 -18.45
N VAL A 61 5.12 -5.11 -19.58
CA VAL A 61 4.09 -4.54 -20.43
C VAL A 61 3.49 -5.66 -21.27
N PRO A 62 2.19 -5.98 -21.09
CA PRO A 62 1.56 -7.06 -21.84
C PRO A 62 1.58 -6.77 -23.34
N PRO A 63 1.92 -7.76 -24.20
CA PRO A 63 1.97 -7.56 -25.66
C PRO A 63 0.60 -7.27 -26.29
N TRP A 64 -0.49 -7.60 -25.61
CA TRP A 64 -1.85 -7.31 -26.06
C TRP A 64 -2.31 -5.87 -25.72
N LEU A 65 -1.52 -5.12 -24.94
CA LEU A 65 -1.88 -3.76 -24.55
C LEU A 65 -1.59 -2.80 -25.73
N PRO A 66 -2.59 -2.09 -26.30
CA PRO A 66 -2.41 -1.23 -27.46
C PRO A 66 -1.81 0.14 -27.09
N LEU A 67 -0.82 0.14 -26.18
CA LEU A 67 -0.12 1.33 -25.70
C LEU A 67 1.39 1.18 -25.91
N ASN A 68 2.06 2.31 -26.12
CA ASN A 68 3.50 2.31 -26.20
C ASN A 68 4.12 1.87 -24.87
N ALA A 69 4.98 0.85 -24.88
CA ALA A 69 5.60 0.29 -23.69
C ALA A 69 6.38 1.34 -22.88
N THR A 70 7.07 2.26 -23.56
CA THR A 70 7.79 3.36 -22.88
C THR A 70 6.83 4.26 -22.12
N PHE A 71 5.69 4.60 -22.74
CA PHE A 71 4.66 5.40 -22.08
C PHE A 71 4.11 4.71 -20.83
N VAL A 72 3.79 3.41 -20.92
CA VAL A 72 3.27 2.64 -19.79
C VAL A 72 4.27 2.61 -18.63
N VAL A 73 5.54 2.32 -18.90
CA VAL A 73 6.59 2.23 -17.88
C VAL A 73 6.84 3.60 -17.23
N VAL A 74 6.91 4.67 -18.02
CA VAL A 74 7.12 6.03 -17.48
C VAL A 74 5.90 6.50 -16.69
N ALA A 75 4.69 6.29 -17.21
CA ALA A 75 3.47 6.66 -16.52
C ALA A 75 3.32 5.92 -15.18
N SER A 76 3.58 4.60 -15.13
CA SER A 76 3.55 3.85 -13.87
C SER A 76 4.59 4.36 -12.88
N GLY A 77 5.81 4.65 -13.31
CA GLY A 77 6.85 5.22 -12.46
C GLY A 77 6.46 6.57 -11.85
N VAL A 78 5.86 7.47 -12.64
CA VAL A 78 5.34 8.75 -12.14
C VAL A 78 4.22 8.55 -11.12
N VAL A 79 3.27 7.64 -11.41
CA VAL A 79 2.17 7.32 -10.49
C VAL A 79 2.73 6.74 -9.18
N GLU A 80 3.73 5.87 -9.23
CA GLU A 80 4.40 5.33 -8.04
C GLU A 80 5.07 6.42 -7.20
N LEU A 81 5.76 7.37 -7.82
CA LEU A 81 6.34 8.51 -7.10
C LEU A 81 5.27 9.33 -6.38
N VAL A 82 4.18 9.65 -7.06
CA VAL A 82 3.06 10.42 -6.50
C VAL A 82 2.40 9.66 -5.36
N LEU A 83 2.10 8.37 -5.55
CA LEU A 83 1.46 7.53 -4.54
C LEU A 83 2.37 7.27 -3.34
N GLY A 84 3.67 7.02 -3.57
CA GLY A 84 4.64 6.85 -2.50
C GLY A 84 4.77 8.13 -1.66
N ALA A 85 4.88 9.29 -2.29
CA ALA A 85 4.86 10.58 -1.60
C ALA A 85 3.55 10.82 -0.85
N ALA A 86 2.39 10.48 -1.45
CA ALA A 86 1.09 10.59 -0.80
C ALA A 86 0.99 9.69 0.45
N VAL A 87 1.49 8.45 0.39
CA VAL A 87 1.54 7.53 1.53
C VAL A 87 2.36 8.10 2.68
N LEU A 88 3.48 8.78 2.39
CA LEU A 88 4.35 9.38 3.40
C LEU A 88 3.76 10.66 4.01
N LEU A 89 3.24 11.56 3.18
CA LEU A 89 2.93 12.93 3.54
C LEU A 89 1.46 13.14 3.93
N VAL A 90 0.52 12.45 3.26
CA VAL A 90 -0.91 12.67 3.45
C VAL A 90 -1.44 11.89 4.68
N ARG A 91 -1.53 12.57 5.84
CA ARG A 91 -2.02 11.94 7.07
C ARG A 91 -3.56 11.95 7.19
N ARG A 92 -4.21 13.04 6.81
CA ARG A 92 -5.67 13.21 6.96
C ARG A 92 -6.50 12.29 6.07
N ARG A 93 -6.03 12.04 4.85
CA ARG A 93 -6.73 11.21 3.84
C ARG A 93 -6.05 9.85 3.64
N ARG A 94 -5.32 9.37 4.64
CA ARG A 94 -4.55 8.11 4.56
C ARG A 94 -5.36 6.90 4.09
N VAL A 95 -6.64 6.81 4.50
CA VAL A 95 -7.56 5.73 4.08
C VAL A 95 -7.83 5.79 2.58
N GLN A 96 -8.08 6.99 2.04
CA GLN A 96 -8.29 7.18 0.60
C GLN A 96 -7.02 6.84 -0.19
N VAL A 97 -5.87 7.33 0.27
CA VAL A 97 -4.56 7.00 -0.34
C VAL A 97 -4.32 5.49 -0.33
N GLY A 98 -4.66 4.79 0.77
CA GLY A 98 -4.56 3.34 0.87
C GLY A 98 -5.40 2.60 -0.17
N TRP A 99 -6.63 3.04 -0.41
CA TRP A 99 -7.50 2.47 -1.44
C TRP A 99 -7.00 2.73 -2.85
N ILE A 100 -6.53 3.96 -3.13
CA ILE A 100 -5.98 4.32 -4.45
C ILE A 100 -4.72 3.49 -4.72
N LEU A 101 -3.84 3.34 -3.72
CA LEU A 101 -2.64 2.52 -3.84
C LEU A 101 -2.97 1.04 -4.05
N ALA A 102 -3.94 0.49 -3.30
CA ALA A 102 -4.41 -0.87 -3.48
C ALA A 102 -4.98 -1.10 -4.88
N ALA A 103 -5.79 -0.15 -5.38
CA ALA A 103 -6.32 -0.19 -6.74
C ALA A 103 -5.21 -0.13 -7.79
N PHE A 104 -4.18 0.69 -7.58
CA PHE A 104 -3.01 0.74 -8.45
C PHE A 104 -2.28 -0.61 -8.50
N PHE A 105 -2.03 -1.24 -7.36
CA PHE A 105 -1.42 -2.58 -7.34
C PHE A 105 -2.25 -3.63 -8.07
N VAL A 106 -3.58 -3.57 -7.96
CA VAL A 106 -4.48 -4.46 -8.73
C VAL A 106 -4.39 -4.13 -10.23
N LEU A 107 -4.29 -2.86 -10.61
CA LEU A 107 -4.20 -2.43 -12.01
C LEU A 107 -2.91 -2.90 -12.69
N VAL A 108 -1.78 -2.94 -11.98
CA VAL A 108 -0.51 -3.41 -12.54
C VAL A 108 -0.33 -4.93 -12.48
N PHE A 109 -1.23 -5.63 -11.79
CA PHE A 109 -1.18 -7.09 -11.64
C PHE A 109 -1.20 -7.87 -12.98
N PRO A 110 -2.02 -7.50 -14.00
CA PRO A 110 -1.97 -8.12 -15.32
C PRO A 110 -0.58 -8.09 -15.97
N GLY A 111 0.22 -7.04 -15.72
CA GLY A 111 1.61 -6.97 -16.19
C GLY A 111 2.51 -8.04 -15.56
N ASN A 112 2.36 -8.29 -14.26
CA ASN A 112 3.09 -9.36 -13.58
C ASN A 112 2.65 -10.74 -14.04
N ILE A 113 1.34 -10.94 -14.34
CA ILE A 113 0.82 -12.17 -14.93
C ILE A 113 1.41 -12.36 -16.34
N SER A 114 1.43 -11.31 -17.17
CA SER A 114 2.00 -11.35 -18.50
C SER A 114 3.47 -11.77 -18.46
N GLN A 115 4.28 -11.19 -17.59
CA GLN A 115 5.68 -11.55 -17.41
C GLN A 115 5.86 -13.04 -17.03
N PHE A 116 4.98 -13.56 -16.18
CA PHE A 116 5.00 -14.97 -15.78
C PHE A 116 4.67 -15.88 -16.97
N VAL A 117 3.59 -15.58 -17.71
CA VAL A 117 3.10 -16.40 -18.83
C VAL A 117 4.05 -16.35 -20.03
N THR A 118 4.64 -15.20 -20.32
CA THR A 118 5.58 -15.03 -21.46
C THR A 118 7.00 -15.47 -21.12
N HIS A 119 7.26 -15.93 -19.91
CA HIS A 119 8.59 -16.31 -19.41
C HIS A 119 9.65 -15.23 -19.62
N SER A 120 9.25 -13.95 -19.66
CA SER A 120 10.14 -12.84 -19.93
C SER A 120 11.13 -12.63 -18.78
N SER A 121 12.43 -12.80 -19.06
CA SER A 121 13.52 -12.58 -18.09
C SER A 121 13.69 -11.09 -17.84
N ALA A 122 13.58 -10.68 -16.58
CA ALA A 122 13.87 -9.32 -16.13
C ALA A 122 14.22 -9.34 -14.64
N PHE A 123 15.01 -8.39 -14.20
CA PHE A 123 15.44 -8.27 -12.79
C PHE A 123 16.20 -9.48 -12.23
N GLY A 124 16.88 -10.28 -13.07
CA GLY A 124 17.51 -11.54 -12.66
C GLY A 124 16.50 -12.63 -12.28
N LEU A 125 15.24 -12.49 -12.66
CA LEU A 125 14.21 -13.49 -12.43
C LEU A 125 14.16 -14.47 -13.61
N ASP A 126 15.18 -15.33 -13.69
CA ASP A 126 15.34 -16.25 -14.81
C ASP A 126 14.59 -17.59 -14.64
N SER A 127 14.09 -17.86 -13.44
CA SER A 127 13.33 -19.06 -13.12
C SER A 127 11.84 -18.79 -12.96
N ASP A 128 10.99 -19.80 -13.26
CA ASP A 128 9.55 -19.71 -13.06
C ASP A 128 9.18 -19.58 -11.59
N VAL A 129 10.01 -20.15 -10.71
CA VAL A 129 9.83 -19.99 -9.24
C VAL A 129 9.97 -18.55 -8.84
N SER A 130 11.00 -17.83 -9.29
CA SER A 130 11.22 -16.43 -8.95
C SER A 130 10.12 -15.51 -9.50
N ARG A 131 9.64 -15.77 -10.73
CA ARG A 131 8.49 -15.08 -11.32
C ARG A 131 7.20 -15.36 -10.55
N GLY A 132 6.98 -16.61 -10.11
CA GLY A 132 5.84 -17.02 -9.30
C GLY A 132 5.85 -16.35 -7.92
N VAL A 133 7.00 -16.28 -7.25
CA VAL A 133 7.18 -15.56 -5.97
C VAL A 133 6.79 -14.09 -6.15
N ARG A 134 7.24 -13.44 -7.21
CA ARG A 134 6.86 -12.04 -7.50
C ARG A 134 5.34 -11.87 -7.67
N LEU A 135 4.69 -12.83 -8.32
CA LEU A 135 3.23 -12.80 -8.48
C LEU A 135 2.51 -12.87 -7.13
N LEU A 136 3.02 -13.67 -6.18
CA LEU A 136 2.49 -13.77 -4.82
C LEU A 136 2.74 -12.49 -3.98
N PHE A 137 3.79 -11.74 -4.29
CA PHE A 137 4.05 -10.46 -3.63
C PHE A 137 2.95 -9.42 -3.90
N GLN A 138 2.30 -9.47 -5.04
CA GLN A 138 1.31 -8.46 -5.43
C GLN A 138 0.10 -8.40 -4.49
N PRO A 139 -0.62 -9.51 -4.19
CA PRO A 139 -1.71 -9.49 -3.22
C PRO A 139 -1.21 -9.12 -1.81
N LEU A 140 0.02 -9.49 -1.45
CA LEU A 140 0.62 -9.09 -0.18
C LEU A 140 0.79 -7.58 -0.08
N LEU A 141 1.22 -6.91 -1.15
CA LEU A 141 1.34 -5.45 -1.21
C LEU A 141 -0.04 -4.76 -1.08
N VAL A 142 -1.08 -5.32 -1.69
CA VAL A 142 -2.46 -4.83 -1.53
C VAL A 142 -2.90 -4.90 -0.06
N ILE A 143 -2.71 -6.06 0.57
CA ILE A 143 -3.05 -6.26 1.99
C ILE A 143 -2.24 -5.30 2.87
N TRP A 144 -0.95 -5.16 2.61
CA TRP A 144 -0.06 -4.25 3.34
C TRP A 144 -0.51 -2.79 3.22
N ALA A 145 -0.82 -2.32 2.01
CA ALA A 145 -1.31 -0.97 1.77
C ALA A 145 -2.60 -0.69 2.55
N LEU A 146 -3.59 -1.60 2.50
CA LEU A 146 -4.86 -1.46 3.22
C LEU A 146 -4.68 -1.50 4.75
N TRP A 147 -3.78 -2.35 5.23
CA TRP A 147 -3.53 -2.50 6.67
C TRP A 147 -2.78 -1.30 7.25
N CYS A 148 -1.66 -0.88 6.65
CA CYS A 148 -0.82 0.19 7.21
C CYS A 148 -1.48 1.58 7.13
N THR A 149 -2.38 1.80 6.15
CA THR A 149 -3.16 3.05 6.02
C THR A 149 -4.44 3.06 6.86
N GLY A 150 -4.84 1.90 7.41
CA GLY A 150 -6.08 1.75 8.16
C GLY A 150 -7.34 1.65 7.28
N ALA A 151 -7.19 1.51 5.96
CA ALA A 151 -8.29 1.40 5.01
C ALA A 151 -9.16 0.16 5.26
N TRP A 152 -8.55 -0.95 5.66
CA TRP A 152 -9.23 -2.18 6.04
C TRP A 152 -10.25 -2.00 7.18
N TRP A 153 -9.86 -1.27 8.23
CA TRP A 153 -10.73 -1.01 9.38
C TRP A 153 -11.86 -0.04 9.04
N ALA A 154 -11.58 0.95 8.22
CA ALA A 154 -12.59 1.90 7.75
C ALA A 154 -13.67 1.22 6.92
N PHE A 155 -13.32 0.21 6.12
CA PHE A 155 -14.26 -0.59 5.36
C PHE A 155 -15.15 -1.45 6.27
N ARG A 156 -14.56 -2.19 7.21
CA ARG A 156 -15.30 -3.05 8.13
C ARG A 156 -16.37 -2.30 8.94
N ARG A 157 -16.09 -1.05 9.33
CA ARG A 157 -17.04 -0.20 10.06
C ARG A 157 -18.21 0.30 9.23
N ARG A 158 -18.11 0.28 7.90
CA ARG A 158 -19.23 0.69 7.02
C ARG A 158 -20.18 -0.45 6.72
N VAL A 159 -19.72 -1.68 6.89
CA VAL A 159 -20.46 -2.90 6.53
C VAL A 159 -21.08 -3.57 7.76
N ALA A 160 -20.60 -3.26 8.98
CA ALA A 160 -21.17 -3.67 10.26
C ALA A 160 -22.16 -2.63 10.80
#